data_cd8d1a771f704035bd50be61144e110a
#
_entry.id   cd8d1a771f704035bd50be61144e110a
#
_cell.length_a   1.000
_cell.length_b   1.000
_cell.length_c   1.000
_cell.angle_alpha   90.00
_cell.angle_beta   90.00
_cell.angle_gamma   90.00
#
_symmetry.space_group_name_H-M   'P 1'
#
loop_
_entity.id
_entity.type
_entity.pdbx_description
1 polymer ?
#
loop_
_entity_poly.entity_id
_entity_poly.type
_entity_poly.pdbx_seq_one_letter_code
_entity_poly.pdbx_strand_id
1 'polypeptide(L)'
;MNFDLTDEQRQIRETLTAFAEREIKPHAPKWDKDQSFPRHVMAQLGELGFLGVSFPEQYGGGAADTLSQVVVVEGLARYDAGLALSCAAHMSLSSGHIAQFASEAQRSRYLPDLVAAKKLGAWCLTEPSSGSDAAAMKTRAVRSGDNYTINGAKMFITNGGVAEVYVVMAVTDPAASRSGVSAFVVDRGTRGLSNGRKIEKLGLRSSDTAEVILDNVTVPARNLIGELGAGYRQTLKVLEGGRIGIAGWATGIARGAMEDAAAYAKERRQFGQAIADFQAIQWMIADMATRIEASWLLTGRAAALKDAGRPFGREASMAKLFASETAMWTTIKAVQIHGGYGYVTDFPLERYMRDAKLAEIGEGTSEVQRMIIAKSLLKDGYLPA
;
A
#
# COMPACT_ATOMS: atom_id res chain seq x y z
N MET A 1 -18.12 -3.49 -22.00
CA MET A 1 -17.27 -3.15 -20.85
C MET A 1 -17.46 -1.68 -20.58
N ASN A 2 -17.83 -1.30 -19.39
CA ASN A 2 -17.81 0.11 -18.96
C ASN A 2 -16.49 0.35 -18.21
N PHE A 3 -15.72 1.35 -18.62
CA PHE A 3 -14.45 1.74 -18.00
C PHE A 3 -14.62 2.98 -17.12
N ASP A 4 -15.83 3.58 -17.14
CA ASP A 4 -16.14 4.75 -16.32
C ASP A 4 -16.37 4.33 -14.86
N LEU A 5 -16.06 5.23 -13.95
CA LEU A 5 -16.43 5.07 -12.56
C LEU A 5 -17.96 5.06 -12.40
N THR A 6 -18.43 4.25 -11.45
CA THR A 6 -19.82 4.31 -10.98
C THR A 6 -20.11 5.66 -10.30
N ASP A 7 -21.37 5.97 -10.05
CA ASP A 7 -21.76 7.19 -9.32
C ASP A 7 -21.18 7.19 -7.91
N GLU A 8 -21.19 6.06 -7.24
CA GLU A 8 -20.60 5.87 -5.91
C GLU A 8 -19.09 6.12 -5.93
N GLN A 9 -18.36 5.53 -6.87
CA GLN A 9 -16.92 5.72 -7.01
C GLN A 9 -16.56 7.18 -7.35
N ARG A 10 -17.40 7.87 -8.16
CA ARG A 10 -17.26 9.31 -8.41
C ARG A 10 -17.45 10.12 -7.13
N GLN A 11 -18.49 9.82 -6.36
CA GLN A 11 -18.76 10.50 -5.08
C GLN A 11 -17.62 10.31 -4.09
N ILE A 12 -17.05 9.09 -3.98
CA ILE A 12 -15.86 8.81 -3.17
C ILE A 12 -14.70 9.68 -3.63
N ARG A 13 -14.41 9.73 -4.94
CA ARG A 13 -13.31 10.53 -5.50
C ARG A 13 -13.49 12.02 -5.23
N GLU A 14 -14.67 12.57 -5.44
CA GLU A 14 -14.98 13.99 -5.25
C GLU A 14 -14.83 14.39 -3.78
N THR A 15 -15.43 13.62 -2.87
CA THR A 15 -15.35 13.87 -1.43
C THR A 15 -13.91 13.78 -0.94
N LEU A 16 -13.17 12.77 -1.39
CA LEU A 16 -11.75 12.60 -1.04
C LEU A 16 -10.89 13.73 -1.59
N THR A 17 -11.14 14.17 -2.83
CA THR A 17 -10.40 15.28 -3.45
C THR A 17 -10.60 16.56 -2.66
N ALA A 18 -11.85 16.91 -2.31
CA ALA A 18 -12.14 18.10 -1.50
C ALA A 18 -11.47 18.05 -0.12
N PHE A 19 -11.45 16.88 0.51
CA PHE A 19 -10.74 16.65 1.78
C PHE A 19 -9.23 16.82 1.60
N ALA A 20 -8.63 16.18 0.60
CA ALA A 20 -7.20 16.17 0.39
C ALA A 20 -6.63 17.55 0.00
N GLU A 21 -7.35 18.33 -0.80
CA GLU A 21 -6.97 19.72 -1.13
C GLU A 21 -6.90 20.61 0.12
N ARG A 22 -7.77 20.39 1.11
CA ARG A 22 -7.84 21.17 2.34
C ARG A 22 -6.90 20.66 3.42
N GLU A 23 -6.86 19.35 3.66
CA GLU A 23 -6.23 18.77 4.86
C GLU A 23 -4.88 18.08 4.58
N ILE A 24 -4.57 17.74 3.33
CA ILE A 24 -3.35 16.99 2.99
C ILE A 24 -2.36 17.86 2.22
N LYS A 25 -2.78 18.39 1.07
CA LYS A 25 -1.90 19.12 0.15
C LYS A 25 -1.09 20.25 0.81
N PRO A 26 -1.70 21.14 1.65
CA PRO A 26 -0.96 22.22 2.28
C PRO A 26 0.07 21.74 3.31
N HIS A 27 -0.11 20.54 3.86
CA HIS A 27 0.69 20.03 4.98
C HIS A 27 1.73 18.98 4.55
N ALA A 28 1.56 18.35 3.40
CA ALA A 28 2.43 17.30 2.90
C ALA A 28 3.92 17.68 2.82
N PRO A 29 4.31 18.91 2.38
CA PRO A 29 5.72 19.33 2.40
C PRO A 29 6.32 19.34 3.81
N LYS A 30 5.53 19.78 4.80
CA LYS A 30 5.97 19.81 6.19
C LYS A 30 6.13 18.40 6.76
N TRP A 31 5.19 17.50 6.49
CA TRP A 31 5.28 16.11 6.94
C TRP A 31 6.50 15.40 6.37
N ASP A 32 6.81 15.60 5.08
CA ASP A 32 8.03 15.06 4.45
C ASP A 32 9.30 15.63 5.11
N LYS A 33 9.37 16.94 5.27
CA LYS A 33 10.52 17.63 5.89
C LYS A 33 10.77 17.16 7.32
N ASP A 34 9.72 17.13 8.14
CA ASP A 34 9.80 16.78 9.57
C ASP A 34 9.78 15.26 9.80
N GLN A 35 9.62 14.48 8.73
CA GLN A 35 9.43 13.02 8.79
C GLN A 35 8.32 12.63 9.78
N SER A 36 7.22 13.37 9.77
CA SER A 36 6.15 13.24 10.76
C SER A 36 4.94 12.50 10.19
N PHE A 37 4.42 11.54 10.94
CA PHE A 37 3.23 10.79 10.58
C PHE A 37 1.96 11.55 10.98
N PRO A 38 1.04 11.85 10.04
CA PRO A 38 -0.16 12.64 10.31
C PRO A 38 -1.30 11.78 10.88
N ARG A 39 -1.16 11.32 12.15
CA ARG A 39 -2.13 10.45 12.83
C ARG A 39 -3.54 11.03 12.83
N HIS A 40 -3.69 12.36 12.98
CA HIS A 40 -4.99 13.02 13.00
C HIS A 40 -5.72 12.90 11.64
N VAL A 41 -4.97 12.96 10.52
CA VAL A 41 -5.56 12.78 9.19
C VAL A 41 -6.03 11.33 9.00
N MET A 42 -5.29 10.34 9.49
CA MET A 42 -5.75 8.94 9.49
C MET A 42 -7.07 8.78 10.23
N ALA A 43 -7.23 9.42 11.39
CA ALA A 43 -8.47 9.38 12.16
C ALA A 43 -9.64 10.03 11.38
N GLN A 44 -9.42 11.21 10.78
CA GLN A 44 -10.41 11.88 9.94
C GLN A 44 -10.84 11.04 8.72
N LEU A 45 -9.88 10.37 8.06
CA LEU A 45 -10.16 9.44 6.95
C LEU A 45 -11.01 8.24 7.42
N GLY A 46 -10.76 7.74 8.63
CA GLY A 46 -11.59 6.71 9.26
C GLY A 46 -13.00 7.19 9.58
N GLU A 47 -13.16 8.38 10.14
CA GLU A 47 -14.46 9.01 10.44
C GLU A 47 -15.29 9.24 9.16
N LEU A 48 -14.63 9.58 8.06
CA LEU A 48 -15.26 9.72 6.74
C LEU A 48 -15.53 8.37 6.03
N GLY A 49 -15.18 7.25 6.64
CA GLY A 49 -15.41 5.90 6.11
C GLY A 49 -14.43 5.43 5.03
N PHE A 50 -13.44 6.25 4.65
CA PHE A 50 -12.51 5.90 3.58
C PHE A 50 -11.65 4.67 3.90
N LEU A 51 -11.26 4.48 5.18
CA LEU A 51 -10.43 3.34 5.59
C LEU A 51 -11.24 2.05 5.76
N GLY A 52 -12.57 2.16 5.77
CA GLY A 52 -13.50 1.05 5.82
C GLY A 52 -14.23 0.77 4.51
N VAL A 53 -13.93 1.48 3.43
CA VAL A 53 -14.75 1.52 2.21
C VAL A 53 -15.11 0.14 1.65
N SER A 54 -14.20 -0.83 1.67
CA SER A 54 -14.39 -2.19 1.14
C SER A 54 -14.67 -3.26 2.19
N PHE A 55 -14.80 -2.88 3.47
CA PHE A 55 -15.09 -3.83 4.53
C PHE A 55 -16.59 -4.03 4.72
N PRO A 56 -17.04 -5.20 5.26
CA PRO A 56 -18.44 -5.47 5.51
C PRO A 56 -19.09 -4.46 6.47
N GLU A 57 -20.36 -4.13 6.21
CA GLU A 57 -21.16 -3.18 7.02
C GLU A 57 -21.26 -3.60 8.50
N GLN A 58 -21.34 -4.89 8.78
CA GLN A 58 -21.39 -5.42 10.15
C GLN A 58 -20.19 -5.03 11.02
N TYR A 59 -19.06 -4.61 10.42
CA TYR A 59 -17.88 -4.09 11.10
C TYR A 59 -17.72 -2.58 10.94
N GLY A 60 -18.73 -1.89 10.40
CA GLY A 60 -18.72 -0.46 10.14
C GLY A 60 -18.11 -0.05 8.82
N GLY A 61 -17.92 -0.98 7.89
CA GLY A 61 -17.42 -0.71 6.53
C GLY A 61 -18.51 -0.29 5.56
N GLY A 62 -18.11 0.13 4.36
CA GLY A 62 -18.99 0.58 3.29
C GLY A 62 -19.43 -0.53 2.33
N ALA A 63 -18.90 -1.74 2.44
CA ALA A 63 -19.13 -2.89 1.55
C ALA A 63 -18.95 -2.59 0.05
N ALA A 64 -18.22 -1.54 -0.30
CA ALA A 64 -17.92 -1.18 -1.67
C ALA A 64 -16.91 -2.14 -2.31
N ASP A 65 -16.77 -2.06 -3.63
CA ASP A 65 -15.91 -2.93 -4.42
C ASP A 65 -14.39 -2.63 -4.27
N THR A 66 -13.57 -3.49 -4.83
CA THR A 66 -12.10 -3.33 -4.80
C THR A 66 -11.67 -2.04 -5.53
N LEU A 67 -12.37 -1.63 -6.60
CA LEU A 67 -12.03 -0.42 -7.34
C LEU A 67 -12.30 0.84 -6.51
N SER A 68 -13.33 0.85 -5.66
CA SER A 68 -13.60 1.93 -4.70
C SER A 68 -12.43 2.12 -3.72
N GLN A 69 -11.84 1.02 -3.22
CA GLN A 69 -10.62 1.09 -2.39
C GLN A 69 -9.43 1.64 -3.18
N VAL A 70 -9.28 1.26 -4.45
CA VAL A 70 -8.23 1.79 -5.34
C VAL A 70 -8.42 3.30 -5.54
N VAL A 71 -9.65 3.77 -5.75
CA VAL A 71 -9.97 5.22 -5.89
C VAL A 71 -9.51 6.00 -4.65
N VAL A 72 -9.72 5.45 -3.45
CA VAL A 72 -9.25 6.08 -2.21
C VAL A 72 -7.72 6.17 -2.18
N VAL A 73 -7.03 5.07 -2.42
CA VAL A 73 -5.56 5.02 -2.32
C VAL A 73 -4.90 5.87 -3.41
N GLU A 74 -5.41 5.82 -4.64
CA GLU A 74 -4.96 6.63 -5.77
C GLU A 74 -5.15 8.11 -5.51
N GLY A 75 -6.34 8.50 -5.03
CA GLY A 75 -6.66 9.89 -4.73
C GLY A 75 -5.79 10.47 -3.61
N LEU A 76 -5.48 9.70 -2.56
CA LEU A 76 -4.55 10.12 -1.51
C LEU A 76 -3.11 10.26 -2.02
N ALA A 77 -2.64 9.29 -2.81
CA ALA A 77 -1.27 9.24 -3.31
C ALA A 77 -0.92 10.41 -4.23
N ARG A 78 -1.93 11.00 -4.87
CA ARG A 78 -1.81 12.22 -5.68
C ARG A 78 -1.29 13.42 -4.88
N TYR A 79 -1.55 13.47 -3.57
CA TYR A 79 -1.18 14.58 -2.68
C TYR A 79 -0.05 14.23 -1.72
N ASP A 80 -0.13 13.05 -1.08
CA ASP A 80 0.91 12.54 -0.19
C ASP A 80 1.00 11.01 -0.27
N ALA A 81 2.04 10.54 -0.94
CA ALA A 81 2.25 9.11 -1.17
C ALA A 81 2.57 8.34 0.11
N GLY A 82 3.18 8.97 1.11
CA GLY A 82 3.51 8.34 2.39
C GLY A 82 2.27 8.05 3.22
N LEU A 83 1.37 9.02 3.35
CA LEU A 83 0.07 8.83 4.00
C LEU A 83 -0.75 7.76 3.26
N ALA A 84 -0.82 7.85 1.93
CA ALA A 84 -1.54 6.88 1.11
C ALA A 84 -1.03 5.44 1.28
N LEU A 85 0.30 5.25 1.38
CA LEU A 85 0.89 3.94 1.66
C LEU A 85 0.52 3.43 3.05
N SER A 86 0.51 4.33 4.05
CA SER A 86 0.07 3.99 5.41
C SER A 86 -1.39 3.54 5.46
N CYS A 87 -2.28 4.20 4.70
CA CYS A 87 -3.67 3.79 4.51
C CYS A 87 -3.77 2.44 3.79
N ALA A 88 -3.05 2.26 2.68
CA ALA A 88 -3.05 1.02 1.91
C ALA A 88 -2.59 -0.18 2.74
N ALA A 89 -1.49 -0.05 3.48
CA ALA A 89 -0.98 -1.11 4.36
C ALA A 89 -1.96 -1.43 5.50
N HIS A 90 -2.58 -0.40 6.08
CA HIS A 90 -3.61 -0.56 7.09
C HIS A 90 -4.82 -1.32 6.56
N MET A 91 -5.38 -0.92 5.42
CA MET A 91 -6.56 -1.53 4.83
C MET A 91 -6.28 -2.91 4.24
N SER A 92 -5.29 -3.01 3.34
CA SER A 92 -5.08 -4.22 2.52
C SER A 92 -4.31 -5.31 3.25
N LEU A 93 -3.29 -4.93 4.03
CA LEU A 93 -2.38 -5.90 4.64
C LEU A 93 -2.86 -6.32 6.02
N SER A 94 -2.95 -5.42 7.00
CA SER A 94 -3.30 -5.80 8.37
C SER A 94 -4.79 -6.08 8.55
N SER A 95 -5.65 -5.09 8.27
CA SER A 95 -7.11 -5.24 8.40
C SER A 95 -7.66 -6.25 7.40
N GLY A 96 -7.14 -6.24 6.16
CA GLY A 96 -7.50 -7.20 5.12
C GLY A 96 -7.13 -8.64 5.47
N HIS A 97 -5.99 -8.87 6.14
CA HIS A 97 -5.61 -10.20 6.63
C HIS A 97 -6.59 -10.70 7.70
N ILE A 98 -6.93 -9.85 8.67
CA ILE A 98 -7.90 -10.18 9.72
C ILE A 98 -9.27 -10.46 9.09
N ALA A 99 -9.74 -9.61 8.18
CA ALA A 99 -11.03 -9.78 7.52
C ALA A 99 -11.14 -11.10 6.75
N GLN A 100 -10.07 -11.52 6.07
CA GLN A 100 -10.09 -12.70 5.22
C GLN A 100 -9.91 -14.02 5.99
N PHE A 101 -9.09 -14.03 7.05
CA PHE A 101 -8.61 -15.30 7.63
C PHE A 101 -8.89 -15.45 9.12
N ALA A 102 -9.26 -14.38 9.84
CA ALA A 102 -9.53 -14.47 11.26
C ALA A 102 -10.88 -15.15 11.55
N SER A 103 -11.02 -15.68 12.76
CA SER A 103 -12.30 -16.17 13.26
C SER A 103 -13.29 -15.02 13.43
N GLU A 104 -14.60 -15.33 13.49
CA GLU A 104 -15.62 -14.31 13.70
C GLU A 104 -15.42 -13.54 15.00
N ALA A 105 -15.01 -14.22 16.07
CA ALA A 105 -14.68 -13.58 17.34
C ALA A 105 -13.51 -12.58 17.22
N GLN A 106 -12.50 -12.90 16.41
CA GLN A 106 -11.38 -11.99 16.14
C GLN A 106 -11.81 -10.82 15.24
N ARG A 107 -12.60 -11.07 14.18
CA ARG A 107 -13.13 -10.01 13.30
C ARG A 107 -13.96 -9.00 14.10
N SER A 108 -14.91 -9.47 14.87
CA SER A 108 -15.77 -8.64 15.73
C SER A 108 -14.99 -7.84 16.77
N ARG A 109 -13.86 -8.38 17.25
CA ARG A 109 -12.99 -7.69 18.21
C ARG A 109 -12.13 -6.59 17.58
N TYR A 110 -11.60 -6.81 16.38
CA TYR A 110 -10.57 -5.94 15.82
C TYR A 110 -11.07 -5.03 14.71
N LEU A 111 -11.91 -5.52 13.80
CA LEU A 111 -12.28 -4.78 12.60
C LEU A 111 -13.02 -3.47 12.87
N PRO A 112 -13.97 -3.35 13.81
CA PRO A 112 -14.66 -2.08 14.03
C PRO A 112 -13.74 -0.92 14.36
N ASP A 113 -12.73 -1.15 15.22
CA ASP A 113 -11.76 -0.12 15.58
C ASP A 113 -10.75 0.18 14.45
N LEU A 114 -10.39 -0.84 13.66
CA LEU A 114 -9.50 -0.69 12.51
C LEU A 114 -10.21 0.05 11.36
N VAL A 115 -11.42 -0.34 11.02
CA VAL A 115 -12.23 0.28 9.95
C VAL A 115 -12.47 1.78 10.22
N ALA A 116 -12.73 2.13 11.47
CA ALA A 116 -12.91 3.51 11.91
C ALA A 116 -11.58 4.25 12.20
N ALA A 117 -10.42 3.62 11.97
CA ALA A 117 -9.09 4.14 12.31
C ALA A 117 -8.91 4.59 13.78
N LYS A 118 -9.75 4.12 14.69
CA LYS A 118 -9.54 4.28 16.14
C LYS A 118 -8.26 3.58 16.58
N LYS A 119 -7.98 2.44 15.93
CA LYS A 119 -6.71 1.72 16.00
C LYS A 119 -6.11 1.58 14.62
N LEU A 120 -4.79 1.63 14.53
CA LEU A 120 -4.06 1.34 13.30
C LEU A 120 -3.49 -0.07 13.33
N GLY A 121 -3.43 -0.68 12.16
CA GLY A 121 -2.86 -1.99 11.97
C GLY A 121 -1.49 -1.94 11.27
N ALA A 122 -0.59 -2.83 11.68
CA ALA A 122 0.68 -3.10 11.02
C ALA A 122 0.78 -4.58 10.63
N TRP A 123 1.45 -4.86 9.52
CA TRP A 123 1.61 -6.21 8.99
C TRP A 123 3.08 -6.62 8.99
N CYS A 124 3.43 -7.58 9.82
CA CYS A 124 4.79 -7.92 10.19
C CYS A 124 5.25 -9.21 9.48
N LEU A 125 5.67 -9.08 8.22
CA LEU A 125 6.22 -10.17 7.40
C LEU A 125 7.74 -10.10 7.30
N THR A 126 8.25 -9.02 6.70
CA THR A 126 9.66 -8.83 6.33
C THR A 126 10.58 -8.83 7.54
N GLU A 127 11.73 -9.47 7.40
CA GLU A 127 12.80 -9.54 8.42
C GLU A 127 14.12 -8.99 7.85
N PRO A 128 15.11 -8.67 8.69
CA PRO A 128 16.41 -8.20 8.21
C PRO A 128 17.07 -9.13 7.19
N SER A 129 16.82 -10.43 7.25
CA SER A 129 17.37 -11.46 6.35
C SER A 129 16.38 -12.06 5.38
N SER A 130 15.10 -11.61 5.35
CA SER A 130 14.03 -12.23 4.56
C SER A 130 13.09 -11.15 4.04
N GLY A 131 13.22 -10.81 2.76
CA GLY A 131 12.36 -9.89 2.01
C GLY A 131 11.64 -10.61 0.88
N SER A 132 12.21 -10.59 -0.33
CA SER A 132 11.64 -11.29 -1.51
C SER A 132 11.53 -12.80 -1.29
N ASP A 133 12.46 -13.39 -0.55
CA ASP A 133 12.34 -14.77 -0.05
C ASP A 133 11.64 -14.79 1.31
N ALA A 134 10.33 -14.54 1.29
CA ALA A 134 9.52 -14.51 2.50
C ALA A 134 9.42 -15.86 3.22
N ALA A 135 9.75 -16.97 2.54
CA ALA A 135 9.76 -18.30 3.14
C ALA A 135 10.98 -18.52 4.09
N ALA A 136 12.04 -17.73 3.93
CA ALA A 136 13.25 -17.82 4.73
C ALA A 136 13.17 -17.05 6.08
N MET A 137 11.98 -16.67 6.53
CA MET A 137 11.79 -15.97 7.80
C MET A 137 12.28 -16.79 8.98
N LYS A 138 12.77 -16.09 10.02
CA LYS A 138 13.38 -16.69 11.23
C LYS A 138 12.59 -16.45 12.51
N THR A 139 11.66 -15.51 12.54
CA THR A 139 10.76 -15.28 13.67
C THR A 139 10.03 -16.57 14.01
N ARG A 140 10.10 -17.01 15.26
CA ARG A 140 9.54 -18.28 15.73
C ARG A 140 8.40 -18.06 16.71
N ALA A 141 7.40 -18.94 16.65
CA ALA A 141 6.34 -19.04 17.65
C ALA A 141 6.31 -20.45 18.20
N VAL A 142 6.62 -20.60 19.47
CA VAL A 142 6.69 -21.90 20.18
C VAL A 142 5.46 -22.04 21.08
N ARG A 143 4.72 -23.13 20.93
CA ARG A 143 3.54 -23.41 21.76
C ARG A 143 3.95 -23.87 23.16
N SER A 144 3.32 -23.29 24.17
CA SER A 144 3.45 -23.70 25.59
C SER A 144 2.06 -23.69 26.23
N GLY A 145 1.46 -24.86 26.38
CA GLY A 145 0.07 -24.99 26.83
C GLY A 145 -0.91 -24.27 25.92
N ASP A 146 -1.69 -23.34 26.49
CA ASP A 146 -2.67 -22.54 25.77
C ASP A 146 -2.11 -21.21 25.21
N ASN A 147 -0.80 -21.06 25.18
CA ASN A 147 -0.12 -19.87 24.69
C ASN A 147 0.91 -20.19 23.61
N TYR A 148 1.28 -19.14 22.86
CA TYR A 148 2.47 -19.13 22.01
C TYR A 148 3.44 -18.06 22.50
N THR A 149 4.73 -18.38 22.53
CA THR A 149 5.81 -17.43 22.78
C THR A 149 6.50 -17.14 21.47
N ILE A 150 6.48 -15.85 21.06
CA ILE A 150 7.00 -15.39 19.78
C ILE A 150 8.31 -14.63 20.01
N ASN A 151 9.34 -15.00 19.24
CA ASN A 151 10.66 -14.38 19.27
C ASN A 151 11.16 -14.07 17.87
N GLY A 152 11.69 -12.87 17.65
CA GLY A 152 12.25 -12.43 16.38
C GLY A 152 12.25 -10.91 16.21
N ALA A 153 12.60 -10.46 15.01
CA ALA A 153 12.57 -9.06 14.63
C ALA A 153 12.01 -8.91 13.24
N LYS A 154 11.14 -7.93 13.06
CA LYS A 154 10.54 -7.56 11.78
C LYS A 154 11.07 -6.20 11.33
N MET A 155 11.32 -6.06 10.02
CA MET A 155 11.97 -4.90 9.43
C MET A 155 11.09 -4.24 8.37
N PHE A 156 11.22 -2.93 8.21
CA PHE A 156 10.46 -2.12 7.23
C PHE A 156 8.95 -2.19 7.41
N ILE A 157 8.48 -2.24 8.65
CA ILE A 157 7.06 -2.38 8.95
C ILE A 157 6.37 -1.02 8.87
N THR A 158 5.55 -0.84 7.84
CA THR A 158 4.66 0.33 7.71
C THR A 158 3.69 0.37 8.88
N ASN A 159 3.52 1.55 9.47
CA ASN A 159 2.77 1.78 10.70
C ASN A 159 3.36 1.08 11.94
N GLY A 160 4.55 0.47 11.85
CA GLY A 160 5.13 -0.33 12.93
C GLY A 160 5.31 0.43 14.24
N GLY A 161 5.66 1.71 14.18
CA GLY A 161 5.85 2.58 15.34
C GLY A 161 4.55 3.12 15.93
N VAL A 162 3.46 3.16 15.15
CA VAL A 162 2.20 3.84 15.52
C VAL A 162 1.00 2.91 15.63
N ALA A 163 1.07 1.68 15.12
CA ALA A 163 -0.03 0.72 15.15
C ALA A 163 -0.36 0.25 16.57
N GLU A 164 -1.62 -0.07 16.80
CA GLU A 164 -2.12 -0.74 18.00
C GLU A 164 -2.36 -2.25 17.81
N VAL A 165 -2.49 -2.70 16.55
CA VAL A 165 -2.74 -4.10 16.19
C VAL A 165 -1.69 -4.57 15.21
N TYR A 166 -0.99 -5.63 15.53
CA TYR A 166 0.05 -6.22 14.68
C TYR A 166 -0.37 -7.59 14.20
N VAL A 167 -0.33 -7.84 12.90
CA VAL A 167 -0.46 -9.17 12.31
C VAL A 167 0.95 -9.69 12.04
N VAL A 168 1.37 -10.72 12.79
CA VAL A 168 2.74 -11.22 12.82
C VAL A 168 2.82 -12.60 12.21
N MET A 169 3.63 -12.76 11.16
CA MET A 169 4.00 -14.07 10.60
C MET A 169 5.18 -14.66 11.40
N ALA A 170 5.05 -15.92 11.83
CA ALA A 170 6.09 -16.62 12.55
C ALA A 170 6.13 -18.11 12.20
N VAL A 171 7.31 -18.72 12.28
CA VAL A 171 7.51 -20.15 12.07
C VAL A 171 7.08 -20.90 13.32
N THR A 172 6.08 -21.76 13.18
CA THR A 172 5.58 -22.65 14.22
C THR A 172 6.12 -24.07 14.08
N ASP A 173 6.49 -24.48 12.86
CA ASP A 173 7.13 -25.77 12.56
C ASP A 173 8.28 -25.59 11.57
N PRO A 174 9.54 -25.57 12.02
CA PRO A 174 10.69 -25.42 11.12
C PRO A 174 10.88 -26.55 10.12
N ALA A 175 10.39 -27.75 10.41
CA ALA A 175 10.55 -28.91 9.53
C ALA A 175 9.57 -28.87 8.34
N ALA A 176 8.43 -28.19 8.50
CA ALA A 176 7.39 -28.11 7.48
C ALA A 176 7.61 -26.98 6.43
N SER A 177 8.77 -26.30 6.44
CA SER A 177 9.09 -25.21 5.49
C SER A 177 7.96 -24.18 5.40
N ARG A 178 7.41 -23.94 4.20
CA ARG A 178 6.31 -22.97 3.95
C ARG A 178 5.02 -23.30 4.70
N SER A 179 4.72 -24.58 4.91
CA SER A 179 3.57 -25.04 5.69
C SER A 179 3.79 -24.95 7.20
N GLY A 180 4.99 -24.55 7.64
CA GLY A 180 5.33 -24.33 9.05
C GLY A 180 5.15 -22.88 9.51
N VAL A 181 4.65 -21.98 8.65
CA VAL A 181 4.43 -20.57 9.00
C VAL A 181 2.98 -20.34 9.43
N SER A 182 2.79 -19.61 10.52
CA SER A 182 1.47 -19.23 11.05
C SER A 182 1.38 -17.71 11.22
N ALA A 183 0.17 -17.19 11.26
CA ALA A 183 -0.12 -15.77 11.48
C ALA A 183 -0.74 -15.58 12.87
N PHE A 184 -0.34 -14.52 13.57
CA PHE A 184 -0.84 -14.18 14.90
C PHE A 184 -1.26 -12.71 14.95
N VAL A 185 -2.33 -12.41 15.67
CA VAL A 185 -2.66 -11.05 16.06
C VAL A 185 -2.03 -10.74 17.42
N VAL A 186 -1.31 -9.60 17.48
CA VAL A 186 -0.64 -9.14 18.72
C VAL A 186 -1.05 -7.70 18.97
N ASP A 187 -1.57 -7.44 20.17
CA ASP A 187 -1.96 -6.09 20.58
C ASP A 187 -0.73 -5.29 21.05
N ARG A 188 -0.69 -3.98 20.80
CA ARG A 188 0.26 -3.06 21.41
C ARG A 188 0.17 -3.17 22.93
N GLY A 189 1.30 -3.07 23.61
CA GLY A 189 1.39 -3.23 25.07
C GLY A 189 1.54 -4.69 25.53
N THR A 190 1.45 -5.67 24.62
CA THR A 190 1.85 -7.04 24.96
C THR A 190 3.31 -7.06 25.41
N ARG A 191 3.59 -7.64 26.59
CA ARG A 191 4.94 -7.70 27.15
C ARG A 191 5.90 -8.36 26.15
N GLY A 192 7.05 -7.73 25.94
CA GLY A 192 8.07 -8.18 25.00
C GLY A 192 7.90 -7.67 23.58
N LEU A 193 6.74 -7.08 23.23
CA LEU A 193 6.57 -6.34 21.97
C LEU A 193 7.11 -4.92 22.14
N SER A 194 8.05 -4.53 21.30
CA SER A 194 8.60 -3.17 21.27
C SER A 194 8.89 -2.73 19.84
N ASN A 195 8.97 -1.44 19.65
CA ASN A 195 9.43 -0.87 18.40
C ASN A 195 10.94 -0.60 18.52
N GLY A 196 11.70 -1.03 17.53
CA GLY A 196 13.09 -0.67 17.38
C GLY A 196 13.23 0.75 16.83
N ARG A 197 14.29 1.02 16.08
CA ARG A 197 14.48 2.37 15.51
C ARG A 197 13.42 2.69 14.45
N LYS A 198 13.02 3.94 14.40
CA LYS A 198 12.35 4.53 13.23
C LYS A 198 13.33 4.54 12.06
N ILE A 199 12.86 4.10 10.89
CA ILE A 199 13.72 3.94 9.72
C ILE A 199 13.70 5.24 8.91
N GLU A 200 14.87 5.85 8.73
CA GLU A 200 15.04 6.97 7.81
C GLU A 200 14.99 6.46 6.36
N LYS A 201 14.28 7.19 5.50
CA LYS A 201 13.98 6.74 4.13
C LYS A 201 14.33 7.79 3.09
N LEU A 202 14.54 7.35 1.86
CA LEU A 202 14.68 8.21 0.69
C LEU A 202 13.44 9.08 0.49
N GLY A 203 12.27 8.47 0.46
CA GLY A 203 10.95 9.07 0.30
C GLY A 203 9.94 8.51 1.29
N LEU A 204 8.64 8.83 1.08
CA LEU A 204 7.52 8.41 1.93
C LEU A 204 7.75 8.79 3.41
N ARG A 205 8.32 9.96 3.63
CA ARG A 205 8.79 10.36 4.95
C ARG A 205 7.65 10.69 5.91
N SER A 206 6.47 10.98 5.38
CA SER A 206 5.20 11.10 6.13
C SER A 206 4.63 9.76 6.60
N SER A 207 5.09 8.62 6.04
CA SER A 207 4.72 7.28 6.50
C SER A 207 5.59 6.85 7.67
N ASP A 208 4.98 6.34 8.73
CA ASP A 208 5.73 5.65 9.77
C ASP A 208 6.24 4.30 9.24
N THR A 209 7.52 4.04 9.48
CA THR A 209 8.16 2.77 9.14
C THR A 209 9.16 2.43 10.23
N ALA A 210 8.99 1.29 10.88
CA ALA A 210 9.81 0.91 12.02
C ALA A 210 10.24 -0.55 11.97
N GLU A 211 11.23 -0.87 12.78
CA GLU A 211 11.53 -2.22 13.22
C GLU A 211 10.53 -2.61 14.33
N VAL A 212 10.08 -3.87 14.32
CA VAL A 212 9.22 -4.45 15.36
C VAL A 212 9.96 -5.61 15.99
N ILE A 213 10.24 -5.52 17.30
CA ILE A 213 11.00 -6.49 18.08
C ILE A 213 10.03 -7.33 18.91
N LEU A 214 10.22 -8.63 18.86
CA LEU A 214 9.46 -9.64 19.58
C LEU A 214 10.43 -10.41 20.49
N ASP A 215 10.44 -10.07 21.78
CA ASP A 215 11.28 -10.70 22.78
C ASP A 215 10.41 -11.40 23.82
N ASN A 216 10.26 -12.71 23.69
CA ASN A 216 9.40 -13.53 24.53
C ASN A 216 7.95 -13.02 24.60
N VAL A 217 7.42 -12.54 23.45
CA VAL A 217 6.03 -12.09 23.34
C VAL A 217 5.11 -13.28 23.50
N THR A 218 4.37 -13.31 24.60
CA THR A 218 3.43 -14.39 24.89
C THR A 218 2.00 -13.98 24.55
N VAL A 219 1.35 -14.76 23.67
CA VAL A 219 -0.03 -14.55 23.26
C VAL A 219 -0.86 -15.83 23.47
N PRO A 220 -2.14 -15.73 23.83
CA PRO A 220 -3.03 -16.88 23.89
C PRO A 220 -3.14 -17.60 22.55
N ALA A 221 -3.36 -18.91 22.55
CA ALA A 221 -3.54 -19.70 21.33
C ALA A 221 -4.70 -19.19 20.43
N ARG A 222 -5.72 -18.56 21.02
CA ARG A 222 -6.82 -17.92 20.28
C ARG A 222 -6.39 -16.70 19.44
N ASN A 223 -5.15 -16.22 19.58
CA ASN A 223 -4.59 -15.14 18.76
C ASN A 223 -4.01 -15.66 17.42
N LEU A 224 -3.96 -16.98 17.23
CA LEU A 224 -3.67 -17.59 15.92
C LEU A 224 -4.75 -17.17 14.92
N ILE A 225 -4.36 -16.69 13.75
CA ILE A 225 -5.28 -16.31 12.67
C ILE A 225 -5.42 -17.49 11.70
N GLY A 226 -6.64 -18.02 11.61
CA GLY A 226 -6.95 -19.19 10.79
C GLY A 226 -6.30 -20.48 11.34
N GLU A 227 -5.86 -21.34 10.42
CA GLU A 227 -5.28 -22.65 10.76
C GLU A 227 -3.77 -22.56 11.04
N LEU A 228 -3.30 -23.43 11.92
CA LEU A 228 -1.86 -23.62 12.16
C LEU A 228 -1.15 -24.03 10.86
N GLY A 229 -0.02 -23.39 10.56
CA GLY A 229 0.74 -23.65 9.34
C GLY A 229 0.19 -23.01 8.07
N ALA A 230 -0.95 -22.30 8.12
CA ALA A 230 -1.56 -21.65 6.96
C ALA A 230 -1.00 -20.25 6.66
N GLY A 231 -0.17 -19.66 7.52
CA GLY A 231 0.26 -18.26 7.46
C GLY A 231 0.98 -17.88 6.16
N TYR A 232 1.80 -18.77 5.59
CA TYR A 232 2.45 -18.48 4.31
C TYR A 232 1.45 -18.41 3.15
N ARG A 233 0.48 -19.31 3.11
CA ARG A 233 -0.61 -19.29 2.11
C ARG A 233 -1.47 -18.05 2.25
N GLN A 234 -1.81 -17.66 3.48
CA GLN A 234 -2.54 -16.43 3.78
C GLN A 234 -1.74 -15.20 3.29
N THR A 235 -0.44 -15.15 3.60
CA THR A 235 0.48 -14.09 3.13
C THR A 235 0.42 -13.89 1.62
N LEU A 236 0.50 -14.98 0.84
CA LEU A 236 0.45 -14.89 -0.62
C LEU A 236 -0.88 -14.31 -1.13
N LYS A 237 -2.01 -14.72 -0.53
CA LYS A 237 -3.34 -14.20 -0.89
C LYS A 237 -3.52 -12.72 -0.53
N VAL A 238 -3.03 -12.30 0.63
CA VAL A 238 -3.04 -10.88 1.05
C VAL A 238 -2.23 -10.04 0.07
N LEU A 239 -1.02 -10.49 -0.30
CA LEU A 239 -0.15 -9.79 -1.24
C LEU A 239 -0.75 -9.74 -2.66
N GLU A 240 -1.51 -10.75 -3.10
CA GLU A 240 -2.21 -10.69 -4.39
C GLU A 240 -3.19 -9.52 -4.44
N GLY A 241 -3.98 -9.34 -3.38
CA GLY A 241 -4.89 -8.19 -3.25
C GLY A 241 -4.16 -6.86 -3.06
N GLY A 242 -3.09 -6.85 -2.26
CA GLY A 242 -2.27 -5.67 -1.98
C GLY A 242 -1.66 -5.06 -3.24
N ARG A 243 -1.24 -5.89 -4.22
CA ARG A 243 -0.68 -5.41 -5.50
C ARG A 243 -1.64 -4.52 -6.29
N ILE A 244 -2.95 -4.76 -6.21
CA ILE A 244 -3.96 -3.90 -6.84
C ILE A 244 -3.94 -2.52 -6.18
N GLY A 245 -3.88 -2.46 -4.84
CA GLY A 245 -3.76 -1.22 -4.07
C GLY A 245 -2.48 -0.46 -4.41
N ILE A 246 -1.33 -1.15 -4.50
CA ILE A 246 -0.05 -0.53 -4.87
C ILE A 246 -0.04 -0.03 -6.32
N ALA A 247 -0.72 -0.71 -7.24
CA ALA A 247 -0.87 -0.23 -8.61
C ALA A 247 -1.67 1.09 -8.65
N GLY A 248 -2.77 1.18 -7.89
CA GLY A 248 -3.54 2.42 -7.72
C GLY A 248 -2.71 3.53 -7.06
N TRP A 249 -1.99 3.21 -5.99
CA TRP A 249 -1.09 4.13 -5.30
C TRP A 249 -0.02 4.72 -6.24
N ALA A 250 0.66 3.88 -7.01
CA ALA A 250 1.65 4.31 -7.97
C ALA A 250 1.04 5.17 -9.09
N THR A 251 -0.17 4.82 -9.55
CA THR A 251 -0.93 5.61 -10.54
C THR A 251 -1.26 7.00 -9.98
N GLY A 252 -1.62 7.11 -8.71
CA GLY A 252 -1.89 8.39 -8.03
C GLY A 252 -0.66 9.30 -7.96
N ILE A 253 0.51 8.75 -7.64
CA ILE A 253 1.78 9.50 -7.66
C ILE A 253 2.06 10.03 -9.06
N ALA A 254 1.93 9.18 -10.08
CA ALA A 254 2.15 9.56 -11.47
C ALA A 254 1.19 10.68 -11.90
N ARG A 255 -0.08 10.57 -11.53
CA ARG A 255 -1.11 11.57 -11.85
C ARG A 255 -0.79 12.91 -11.19
N GLY A 256 -0.50 12.96 -9.89
CA GLY A 256 -0.12 14.18 -9.19
C GLY A 256 1.08 14.86 -9.83
N ALA A 257 2.12 14.10 -10.12
CA ALA A 257 3.32 14.63 -10.76
C ALA A 257 3.06 15.19 -12.18
N MET A 258 2.21 14.52 -12.97
CA MET A 258 1.82 14.98 -14.31
C MET A 258 1.00 16.26 -14.24
N GLU A 259 0.02 16.33 -13.35
CA GLU A 259 -0.86 17.49 -13.20
C GLU A 259 -0.09 18.75 -12.77
N ASP A 260 0.80 18.62 -11.80
CA ASP A 260 1.67 19.72 -11.37
C ASP A 260 2.63 20.15 -12.49
N ALA A 261 3.21 19.20 -13.24
CA ALA A 261 4.06 19.49 -14.37
C ALA A 261 3.30 20.21 -15.51
N ALA A 262 2.07 19.78 -15.79
CA ALA A 262 1.22 20.40 -16.82
C ALA A 262 0.78 21.81 -16.42
N ALA A 263 0.44 22.02 -15.13
CA ALA A 263 0.09 23.35 -14.62
C ALA A 263 1.29 24.30 -14.73
N TYR A 264 2.46 23.90 -14.24
CA TYR A 264 3.69 24.68 -14.35
C TYR A 264 4.05 25.00 -15.79
N ALA A 265 3.92 24.05 -16.71
CA ALA A 265 4.25 24.25 -18.13
C ALA A 265 3.40 25.34 -18.79
N LYS A 266 2.15 25.54 -18.38
CA LYS A 266 1.25 26.59 -18.87
C LYS A 266 1.64 27.98 -18.39
N GLU A 267 2.19 28.08 -17.17
CA GLU A 267 2.55 29.35 -16.53
C GLU A 267 3.99 29.78 -16.84
N ARG A 268 4.92 28.83 -16.86
CA ARG A 268 6.34 29.11 -17.07
C ARG A 268 6.60 29.54 -18.50
N ARG A 269 7.28 30.68 -18.67
CA ARG A 269 7.62 31.23 -19.99
C ARG A 269 9.12 31.24 -20.20
N GLN A 270 9.57 30.77 -21.37
CA GLN A 270 10.94 30.85 -21.86
C GLN A 270 10.92 31.05 -23.38
N PHE A 271 11.96 31.70 -23.92
CA PHE A 271 12.07 31.98 -25.36
C PHE A 271 10.82 32.70 -25.93
N GLY A 272 10.20 33.57 -25.12
CA GLY A 272 9.06 34.41 -25.52
C GLY A 272 7.67 33.73 -25.44
N GLN A 273 7.57 32.45 -25.06
CA GLN A 273 6.29 31.71 -25.03
C GLN A 273 6.20 30.83 -23.78
N ALA A 274 5.01 30.27 -23.49
CA ALA A 274 4.84 29.27 -22.46
C ALA A 274 5.62 28.01 -22.81
N ILE A 275 6.22 27.33 -21.83
CA ILE A 275 6.96 26.10 -22.15
C ILE A 275 6.03 24.98 -22.64
N ALA A 276 4.73 25.05 -22.34
CA ALA A 276 3.71 24.16 -22.86
C ALA A 276 3.56 24.22 -24.40
N ASP A 277 4.03 25.29 -25.04
CA ASP A 277 3.97 25.46 -26.50
C ASP A 277 5.13 24.74 -27.23
N PHE A 278 6.13 24.22 -26.49
CA PHE A 278 7.20 23.42 -27.09
C PHE A 278 6.76 21.98 -27.27
N GLN A 279 6.95 21.43 -28.48
CA GLN A 279 6.55 20.05 -28.81
C GLN A 279 7.16 19.01 -27.87
N ALA A 280 8.43 19.18 -27.46
CA ALA A 280 9.10 18.26 -26.54
C ALA A 280 8.38 18.16 -25.18
N ILE A 281 7.83 19.25 -24.67
CA ILE A 281 7.01 19.28 -23.44
C ILE A 281 5.67 18.62 -23.68
N GLN A 282 5.02 18.90 -24.79
CA GLN A 282 3.73 18.31 -25.19
C GLN A 282 3.84 16.77 -25.30
N TRP A 283 4.91 16.25 -25.89
CA TRP A 283 5.16 14.82 -26.01
C TRP A 283 5.37 14.16 -24.64
N MET A 284 6.12 14.80 -23.75
CA MET A 284 6.30 14.27 -22.38
C MET A 284 4.94 14.17 -21.66
N ILE A 285 4.08 15.19 -21.74
CA ILE A 285 2.77 15.20 -21.10
C ILE A 285 1.85 14.13 -21.74
N ALA A 286 1.85 13.99 -23.06
CA ALA A 286 1.07 12.98 -23.77
C ALA A 286 1.49 11.55 -23.38
N ASP A 287 2.80 11.28 -23.31
CA ASP A 287 3.32 9.99 -22.88
C ASP A 287 2.98 9.68 -21.41
N MET A 288 3.06 10.70 -20.52
CA MET A 288 2.65 10.56 -19.12
C MET A 288 1.17 10.16 -19.05
N ALA A 289 0.27 10.91 -19.72
CA ALA A 289 -1.17 10.67 -19.70
C ALA A 289 -1.50 9.25 -20.22
N THR A 290 -0.88 8.84 -21.34
CA THR A 290 -1.09 7.52 -21.93
C THR A 290 -0.68 6.39 -20.99
N ARG A 291 0.47 6.53 -20.32
CA ARG A 291 0.95 5.52 -19.37
C ARG A 291 0.11 5.47 -18.10
N ILE A 292 -0.33 6.61 -17.59
CA ILE A 292 -1.22 6.70 -16.42
C ILE A 292 -2.55 6.02 -16.73
N GLU A 293 -3.14 6.29 -17.90
CA GLU A 293 -4.39 5.65 -18.34
C GLU A 293 -4.23 4.13 -18.47
N ALA A 294 -3.15 3.66 -19.07
CA ALA A 294 -2.86 2.23 -19.16
C ALA A 294 -2.68 1.59 -17.79
N SER A 295 -2.01 2.28 -16.84
CA SER A 295 -1.88 1.82 -15.45
C SER A 295 -3.23 1.68 -14.76
N TRP A 296 -4.10 2.68 -14.94
CA TRP A 296 -5.46 2.68 -14.40
C TRP A 296 -6.29 1.52 -14.93
N LEU A 297 -6.30 1.32 -16.25
CA LEU A 297 -7.05 0.23 -16.90
C LEU A 297 -6.57 -1.16 -16.47
N LEU A 298 -5.25 -1.37 -16.35
CA LEU A 298 -4.70 -2.63 -15.83
C LEU A 298 -5.13 -2.87 -14.39
N THR A 299 -5.12 -1.81 -13.57
CA THR A 299 -5.52 -1.88 -12.15
C THR A 299 -7.02 -2.18 -12.04
N GLY A 300 -7.86 -1.49 -12.79
CA GLY A 300 -9.31 -1.72 -12.84
C GLY A 300 -9.66 -3.14 -13.30
N ARG A 301 -8.93 -3.67 -14.29
CA ARG A 301 -9.12 -5.06 -14.72
C ARG A 301 -8.81 -6.05 -13.61
N ALA A 302 -7.70 -5.86 -12.88
CA ALA A 302 -7.34 -6.74 -11.77
C ALA A 302 -8.38 -6.67 -10.63
N ALA A 303 -8.88 -5.46 -10.32
CA ALA A 303 -9.94 -5.23 -9.33
C ALA A 303 -11.23 -5.95 -9.72
N ALA A 304 -11.70 -5.77 -10.96
CA ALA A 304 -12.92 -6.40 -11.46
C ALA A 304 -12.85 -7.95 -11.44
N LEU A 305 -11.69 -8.53 -11.75
CA LEU A 305 -11.49 -9.97 -11.66
C LEU A 305 -11.58 -10.47 -10.21
N LYS A 306 -10.98 -9.74 -9.26
CA LYS A 306 -11.05 -10.06 -7.84
C LYS A 306 -12.48 -10.01 -7.33
N ASP A 307 -13.25 -8.96 -7.65
CA ASP A 307 -14.63 -8.80 -7.21
C ASP A 307 -15.56 -9.85 -7.83
N ALA A 308 -15.25 -10.31 -9.05
CA ALA A 308 -15.92 -11.44 -9.70
C ALA A 308 -15.53 -12.82 -9.13
N GLY A 309 -14.68 -12.90 -8.12
CA GLY A 309 -14.18 -14.17 -7.56
C GLY A 309 -13.32 -14.99 -8.52
N ARG A 310 -12.79 -14.36 -9.57
CA ARG A 310 -11.94 -15.01 -10.61
C ARG A 310 -10.46 -14.93 -10.22
N PRO A 311 -9.61 -15.82 -10.76
CA PRO A 311 -8.16 -15.68 -10.62
C PRO A 311 -7.68 -14.33 -11.15
N PHE A 312 -6.93 -13.57 -10.34
CA PHE A 312 -6.47 -12.22 -10.66
C PHE A 312 -4.98 -11.98 -10.35
N GLY A 313 -4.28 -12.93 -9.78
CA GLY A 313 -2.89 -12.76 -9.30
C GLY A 313 -1.91 -12.35 -10.40
N ARG A 314 -2.09 -12.85 -11.65
CA ARG A 314 -1.30 -12.46 -12.82
C ARG A 314 -1.60 -11.00 -13.21
N GLU A 315 -2.85 -10.64 -13.31
CA GLU A 315 -3.31 -9.30 -13.70
C GLU A 315 -2.93 -8.25 -12.65
N ALA A 316 -3.03 -8.59 -11.35
CA ALA A 316 -2.55 -7.75 -10.27
C ALA A 316 -1.03 -7.52 -10.34
N SER A 317 -0.26 -8.56 -10.70
CA SER A 317 1.18 -8.43 -10.91
C SER A 317 1.52 -7.58 -12.13
N MET A 318 0.77 -7.71 -13.24
CA MET A 318 0.91 -6.86 -14.44
C MET A 318 0.60 -5.39 -14.12
N ALA A 319 -0.49 -5.13 -13.41
CA ALA A 319 -0.90 -3.80 -13.01
C ALA A 319 0.17 -3.14 -12.13
N LYS A 320 0.63 -3.84 -11.09
CA LYS A 320 1.66 -3.36 -10.16
C LYS A 320 2.98 -3.07 -10.88
N LEU A 321 3.44 -3.97 -11.72
CA LEU A 321 4.67 -3.80 -12.50
C LEU A 321 4.59 -2.55 -13.38
N PHE A 322 3.55 -2.45 -14.19
CA PHE A 322 3.41 -1.35 -15.14
C PHE A 322 3.21 0.00 -14.44
N ALA A 323 2.34 0.07 -13.42
CA ALA A 323 2.10 1.29 -12.66
C ALA A 323 3.34 1.78 -11.91
N SER A 324 4.12 0.87 -11.30
CA SER A 324 5.34 1.21 -10.57
C SER A 324 6.39 1.85 -11.48
N GLU A 325 6.65 1.24 -12.64
CA GLU A 325 7.60 1.76 -13.62
C GLU A 325 7.09 3.06 -14.28
N THR A 326 5.78 3.17 -14.48
CA THR A 326 5.13 4.40 -14.95
C THR A 326 5.31 5.53 -13.95
N ALA A 327 5.09 5.28 -12.65
CA ALA A 327 5.25 6.30 -11.62
C ALA A 327 6.69 6.85 -11.59
N MET A 328 7.68 5.97 -11.59
CA MET A 328 9.09 6.39 -11.60
C MET A 328 9.43 7.17 -12.86
N TRP A 329 9.02 6.69 -14.03
CA TRP A 329 9.27 7.37 -15.31
C TRP A 329 8.58 8.75 -15.36
N THR A 330 7.31 8.84 -14.94
CA THR A 330 6.52 10.08 -14.95
C THR A 330 7.11 11.13 -14.03
N THR A 331 7.49 10.75 -12.81
CA THR A 331 8.05 11.69 -11.83
C THR A 331 9.42 12.24 -12.28
N ILE A 332 10.27 11.44 -12.93
CA ILE A 332 11.51 11.91 -13.56
C ILE A 332 11.22 12.95 -14.65
N LYS A 333 10.20 12.71 -15.50
CA LYS A 333 9.81 13.66 -16.56
C LYS A 333 9.19 14.94 -15.98
N ALA A 334 8.43 14.83 -14.90
CA ALA A 334 7.87 15.99 -14.21
C ALA A 334 8.95 16.89 -13.63
N VAL A 335 9.98 16.34 -12.99
CA VAL A 335 11.19 17.07 -12.57
C VAL A 335 11.87 17.73 -13.76
N GLN A 336 12.01 17.02 -14.88
CA GLN A 336 12.65 17.56 -16.09
C GLN A 336 11.87 18.75 -16.69
N ILE A 337 10.53 18.72 -16.70
CA ILE A 337 9.68 19.82 -17.17
C ILE A 337 9.87 21.07 -16.31
N HIS A 338 10.03 20.92 -14.99
CA HIS A 338 10.29 22.03 -14.09
C HIS A 338 11.71 22.59 -14.18
N GLY A 339 12.65 21.83 -14.78
CA GLY A 339 14.06 22.22 -14.85
C GLY A 339 14.67 22.39 -13.47
N GLY A 340 15.40 23.50 -13.24
CA GLY A 340 16.00 23.78 -11.92
C GLY A 340 15.01 23.83 -10.76
N TYR A 341 13.79 24.29 -10.99
CA TYR A 341 12.73 24.33 -9.98
C TYR A 341 12.18 22.93 -9.62
N GLY A 342 12.34 21.95 -10.50
CA GLY A 342 12.00 20.55 -10.18
C GLY A 342 13.01 19.86 -9.25
N TYR A 343 14.20 20.44 -9.10
CA TYR A 343 15.31 19.90 -8.32
C TYR A 343 15.41 20.46 -6.89
N VAL A 344 14.60 21.49 -6.59
CA VAL A 344 14.55 22.14 -5.26
C VAL A 344 13.23 21.81 -4.56
N THR A 345 13.18 22.00 -3.26
CA THR A 345 12.05 21.63 -2.40
C THR A 345 10.87 22.60 -2.43
N ASP A 346 10.95 23.69 -3.22
CA ASP A 346 9.86 24.67 -3.36
C ASP A 346 8.64 24.11 -4.11
N PHE A 347 8.85 23.06 -4.91
CA PHE A 347 7.84 22.32 -5.64
C PHE A 347 7.84 20.83 -5.26
N PRO A 348 6.73 20.12 -5.38
CA PRO A 348 6.62 18.73 -4.87
C PRO A 348 7.30 17.67 -5.75
N LEU A 349 7.90 18.04 -6.90
CA LEU A 349 8.31 17.06 -7.92
C LEU A 349 9.46 16.16 -7.47
N GLU A 350 10.42 16.71 -6.73
CA GLU A 350 11.54 15.93 -6.18
C GLU A 350 11.02 14.92 -5.14
N ARG A 351 9.97 15.30 -4.35
CA ARG A 351 9.32 14.40 -3.39
C ARG A 351 8.60 13.28 -4.10
N TYR A 352 7.78 13.56 -5.13
CA TYR A 352 7.13 12.53 -5.93
C TYR A 352 8.13 11.53 -6.50
N MET A 353 9.30 11.99 -6.99
CA MET A 353 10.34 11.10 -7.53
C MET A 353 10.96 10.21 -6.45
N ARG A 354 11.24 10.75 -5.25
CA ARG A 354 11.74 9.96 -4.11
C ARG A 354 10.72 8.93 -3.66
N ASP A 355 9.46 9.32 -3.59
CA ASP A 355 8.35 8.49 -3.14
C ASP A 355 8.05 7.36 -4.11
N ALA A 356 8.03 7.65 -5.41
CA ALA A 356 7.75 6.68 -6.47
C ALA A 356 8.72 5.50 -6.48
N LYS A 357 9.97 5.68 -6.03
CA LYS A 357 10.97 4.61 -6.07
C LYS A 357 10.57 3.38 -5.26
N LEU A 358 9.83 3.54 -4.15
CA LEU A 358 9.37 2.40 -3.38
C LEU A 358 8.40 1.51 -4.15
N ALA A 359 7.65 2.07 -5.12
CA ALA A 359 6.71 1.27 -5.92
C ALA A 359 7.37 0.09 -6.64
N GLU A 360 8.62 0.24 -7.06
CA GLU A 360 9.38 -0.82 -7.73
C GLU A 360 9.96 -1.86 -6.76
N ILE A 361 9.98 -1.58 -5.45
CA ILE A 361 10.64 -2.39 -4.41
C ILE A 361 9.63 -3.08 -3.50
N GLY A 362 8.65 -2.33 -2.95
CA GLY A 362 7.70 -2.80 -1.94
C GLY A 362 6.67 -3.80 -2.49
N GLU A 363 6.16 -4.65 -1.62
CA GLU A 363 5.15 -5.70 -1.92
C GLU A 363 5.53 -6.63 -3.09
N GLY A 364 6.81 -6.95 -3.18
CA GLY A 364 7.41 -7.73 -4.27
C GLY A 364 7.97 -6.82 -5.35
N THR A 365 9.29 -6.89 -5.55
CA THR A 365 10.00 -6.06 -6.52
C THR A 365 9.48 -6.22 -7.94
N SER A 366 9.82 -5.29 -8.84
CA SER A 366 9.50 -5.40 -10.28
C SER A 366 9.98 -6.73 -10.88
N GLU A 367 11.12 -7.25 -10.41
CA GLU A 367 11.64 -8.57 -10.81
C GLU A 367 10.76 -9.71 -10.31
N VAL A 368 10.28 -9.63 -9.06
CA VAL A 368 9.33 -10.63 -8.49
C VAL A 368 8.02 -10.61 -9.28
N GLN A 369 7.51 -9.44 -9.67
CA GLN A 369 6.30 -9.37 -10.51
C GLN A 369 6.53 -10.05 -11.86
N ARG A 370 7.67 -9.80 -12.53
CA ARG A 370 8.04 -10.47 -13.78
C ARG A 370 8.12 -12.00 -13.63
N MET A 371 8.69 -12.49 -12.54
CA MET A 371 8.74 -13.93 -12.24
C MET A 371 7.35 -14.53 -12.09
N ILE A 372 6.43 -13.86 -11.38
CA ILE A 372 5.05 -14.34 -11.20
C ILE A 372 4.31 -14.37 -12.52
N ILE A 373 4.39 -13.31 -13.31
CA ILE A 373 3.76 -13.21 -14.62
C ILE A 373 4.28 -14.31 -15.55
N ALA A 374 5.61 -14.43 -15.68
CA ALA A 374 6.23 -15.41 -16.54
C ALA A 374 5.86 -16.86 -16.13
N LYS A 375 5.90 -17.17 -14.82
CA LYS A 375 5.52 -18.49 -14.30
C LYS A 375 4.07 -18.84 -14.61
N SER A 376 3.15 -17.88 -14.46
CA SER A 376 1.74 -18.10 -14.81
C SER A 376 1.58 -18.36 -16.32
N LEU A 377 2.21 -17.56 -17.16
CA LEU A 377 2.11 -17.71 -18.62
C LEU A 377 2.69 -19.02 -19.12
N LEU A 378 3.84 -19.42 -18.57
CA LEU A 378 4.48 -20.69 -18.95
C LEU A 378 3.70 -21.93 -18.47
N LYS A 379 2.94 -21.80 -17.40
CA LYS A 379 2.10 -22.89 -16.87
C LYS A 379 0.75 -22.96 -17.56
N ASP A 380 0.06 -21.81 -17.68
CA ASP A 380 -1.36 -21.75 -18.01
C ASP A 380 -1.61 -21.22 -19.45
N GLY A 381 -0.54 -20.80 -20.16
CA GLY A 381 -0.64 -20.12 -21.44
C GLY A 381 -1.17 -18.69 -21.34
N TYR A 382 -1.15 -17.98 -22.48
CA TYR A 382 -1.76 -16.65 -22.60
C TYR A 382 -3.17 -16.80 -23.17
N LEU A 383 -4.15 -16.93 -22.30
CA LEU A 383 -5.55 -16.70 -22.67
C LEU A 383 -5.94 -15.34 -22.08
N PRO A 384 -6.35 -14.36 -22.91
CA PRO A 384 -6.98 -13.15 -22.40
C PRO A 384 -8.24 -13.57 -21.65
N ALA A 385 -8.38 -13.12 -20.41
CA ALA A 385 -9.54 -13.41 -19.58
C ALA A 385 -10.80 -12.73 -20.11
#